data_0e5fff90a34c6ad0150fd8856baac53d
#
_entry.id   0e5fff90a34c6ad0150fd8856baac53d
#
_cell.length_a   1.000
_cell.length_b   1.000
_cell.length_c   1.000
_cell.angle_alpha   90.00
_cell.angle_beta   90.00
_cell.angle_gamma   90.00
#
_symmetry.space_group_name_H-M   'P 1'
#
loop_
_entity.id
_entity.type
_entity.pdbx_description
1 polymer ?
#
loop_
_entity_poly.entity_id
_entity_poly.type
_entity_poly.pdbx_seq_one_letter_code
_entity_poly.pdbx_strand_id
1 'polypeptide(L)'
;MWVKLQAVSLSSILSHLIISISLVGVAPRCYDTGNFTTNSTYGRNRDLLLDSLPRNASANGGFITATIGQGSDKVYALAMCKGDSTPEKCFSLVNDTIHELMDTCPNQKEAYSWTGDFSVVHYADHSFFGTLELEPSVAVYNTGNVTSNLTEFDTVWESLINSVVRKASNGSSSLKYATGEAELGAFQRIYSLVQCTPDLSEQRCDSCLRQSASRYESCCHGKQGGVVQRPNCYFRWEMYPFYTANASTTASLSPPPSPSSPPPPAASPPPNSVDSEIRKGKYRSARCMLISGIK
;
A
#
# COMPACT_ATOMS: atom_id res chain seq x y z
N MET A 1 20.65 64.81 -5.45
CA MET A 1 20.93 63.46 -5.99
C MET A 1 20.20 62.47 -5.11
N TRP A 2 19.00 62.09 -5.50
CA TRP A 2 18.11 61.22 -4.69
C TRP A 2 18.25 59.80 -5.17
N VAL A 3 18.74 58.94 -4.30
CA VAL A 3 18.81 57.47 -4.56
C VAL A 3 17.47 56.88 -4.18
N LYS A 4 16.71 56.36 -5.18
CA LYS A 4 15.52 55.57 -4.95
C LYS A 4 15.95 54.15 -4.54
N LEU A 5 15.78 53.82 -3.26
CA LEU A 5 15.80 52.41 -2.84
C LEU A 5 14.52 51.72 -3.37
N GLN A 6 14.69 50.81 -4.26
CA GLN A 6 13.61 49.89 -4.63
C GLN A 6 13.41 48.86 -3.51
N ALA A 7 12.25 48.92 -2.89
CA ALA A 7 11.79 47.90 -1.97
C ALA A 7 11.53 46.61 -2.77
N VAL A 8 12.46 45.68 -2.74
CA VAL A 8 12.23 44.31 -3.25
C VAL A 8 11.25 43.66 -2.28
N SER A 9 10.07 43.33 -2.79
CA SER A 9 8.96 42.80 -2.01
C SER A 9 9.36 41.47 -1.33
N LEU A 10 9.29 41.46 0.00
CA LEU A 10 9.47 40.26 0.83
C LEU A 10 8.52 39.11 0.43
N SER A 11 7.49 39.40 -0.32
CA SER A 11 6.52 38.41 -0.85
C SER A 11 7.13 37.43 -1.83
N SER A 12 8.19 37.80 -2.58
CA SER A 12 8.84 36.95 -3.56
C SER A 12 9.79 35.92 -2.94
N ILE A 13 10.32 36.19 -1.75
CA ILE A 13 11.23 35.28 -1.05
C ILE A 13 10.43 34.20 -0.29
N LEU A 14 9.23 34.51 0.17
CA LEU A 14 8.35 33.55 0.85
C LEU A 14 7.75 32.50 -0.12
N SER A 15 7.64 32.84 -1.42
CA SER A 15 7.10 31.95 -2.43
C SER A 15 8.08 30.84 -2.86
N HIS A 16 9.36 30.95 -2.56
CA HIS A 16 10.37 29.93 -2.93
C HIS A 16 10.73 28.99 -1.78
N LEU A 17 10.13 29.17 -0.60
CA LEU A 17 10.37 28.31 0.57
C LEU A 17 9.30 27.25 0.80
N ILE A 18 8.32 27.11 -0.09
CA ILE A 18 7.19 26.18 0.08
C ILE A 18 7.07 25.25 -1.10
N ILE A 19 8.13 24.63 -1.55
CA ILE A 19 8.01 23.37 -2.34
C ILE A 19 9.28 22.53 -2.08
N SER A 20 9.49 22.17 -0.85
CA SER A 20 10.10 20.90 -0.54
C SER A 20 9.00 20.05 0.10
N ILE A 21 7.99 19.71 -0.70
CA ILE A 21 7.17 18.54 -0.40
C ILE A 21 8.12 17.38 -0.59
N SER A 22 8.80 17.03 0.48
CA SER A 22 9.40 15.72 0.61
C SER A 22 8.26 14.74 0.33
N LEU A 23 8.25 14.16 -0.87
CA LEU A 23 7.65 12.86 -1.06
C LEU A 23 8.21 12.05 0.10
N VAL A 24 7.40 11.78 1.11
CA VAL A 24 7.78 10.88 2.18
C VAL A 24 7.78 9.49 1.54
N GLY A 25 8.76 9.25 0.69
CA GLY A 25 9.19 7.92 0.34
C GLY A 25 9.59 7.29 1.67
N VAL A 26 9.03 6.16 1.99
CA VAL A 26 9.56 5.39 3.11
C VAL A 26 10.96 5.00 2.69
N ALA A 27 11.96 5.46 3.43
CA ALA A 27 13.34 5.14 3.13
C ALA A 27 13.50 3.61 3.02
N PRO A 28 14.31 3.13 2.07
CA PRO A 28 14.61 1.72 1.95
C PRO A 28 15.01 1.12 3.29
N ARG A 29 14.56 -0.09 3.56
CA ARG A 29 14.92 -0.82 4.77
C ARG A 29 16.06 -1.78 4.48
N CYS A 30 17.21 -1.52 5.07
CA CYS A 30 18.33 -2.45 5.10
C CYS A 30 18.16 -3.37 6.32
N TYR A 31 18.07 -4.67 6.12
CA TYR A 31 17.95 -5.63 7.21
C TYR A 31 19.32 -5.99 7.75
N ASP A 32 19.40 -6.22 9.07
CA ASP A 32 20.64 -6.65 9.73
C ASP A 32 20.77 -8.20 9.70
N THR A 33 20.57 -8.79 8.52
CA THR A 33 20.71 -10.23 8.28
C THR A 33 22.12 -10.61 7.81
N GLY A 34 23.00 -9.62 7.67
CA GLY A 34 24.40 -9.75 7.28
C GLY A 34 24.73 -8.95 6.04
N ASN A 35 26.05 -8.79 5.83
CA ASN A 35 26.60 -8.07 4.69
C ASN A 35 27.39 -9.00 3.79
N PHE A 36 27.51 -8.61 2.53
CA PHE A 36 28.41 -9.25 1.57
C PHE A 36 29.57 -8.30 1.21
N THR A 37 30.69 -8.86 0.76
CA THR A 37 31.81 -8.05 0.27
C THR A 37 31.57 -7.63 -1.17
N THR A 38 31.93 -6.40 -1.50
CA THR A 38 31.95 -5.92 -2.89
C THR A 38 32.75 -6.90 -3.76
N ASN A 39 32.26 -7.24 -4.95
CA ASN A 39 32.81 -8.26 -5.87
C ASN A 39 32.65 -9.73 -5.43
N SER A 40 31.93 -10.03 -4.34
CA SER A 40 31.55 -11.41 -4.01
C SER A 40 30.63 -12.00 -5.08
N THR A 41 30.52 -13.33 -5.11
CA THR A 41 29.55 -14.00 -6.01
C THR A 41 28.12 -13.62 -5.67
N TYR A 42 27.80 -13.50 -4.36
CA TYR A 42 26.51 -13.01 -3.92
C TYR A 42 26.20 -11.61 -4.45
N GLY A 43 27.16 -10.67 -4.33
CA GLY A 43 26.98 -9.29 -4.82
C GLY A 43 26.71 -9.24 -6.33
N ARG A 44 27.49 -9.98 -7.12
CA ARG A 44 27.25 -10.08 -8.58
C ARG A 44 25.88 -10.70 -8.90
N ASN A 45 25.47 -11.74 -8.19
CA ASN A 45 24.17 -12.36 -8.38
C ASN A 45 23.05 -11.39 -8.03
N ARG A 46 23.14 -10.65 -6.89
CA ARG A 46 22.18 -9.62 -6.53
C ARG A 46 22.03 -8.59 -7.64
N ASP A 47 23.13 -8.03 -8.11
CA ASP A 47 23.12 -6.97 -9.13
C ASP A 47 22.50 -7.47 -10.45
N LEU A 48 22.90 -8.64 -10.93
CA LEU A 48 22.30 -9.25 -12.12
C LEU A 48 20.80 -9.52 -11.97
N LEU A 49 20.38 -9.99 -10.80
CA LEU A 49 18.98 -10.28 -10.54
C LEU A 49 18.16 -9.00 -10.52
N LEU A 50 18.61 -7.98 -9.78
CA LEU A 50 17.91 -6.70 -9.66
C LEU A 50 17.81 -5.98 -11.03
N ASP A 51 18.88 -5.98 -11.83
CA ASP A 51 18.87 -5.40 -13.18
C ASP A 51 17.82 -6.03 -14.11
N SER A 52 17.52 -7.30 -13.90
CA SER A 52 16.50 -8.02 -14.68
C SER A 52 15.06 -7.72 -14.30
N LEU A 53 14.80 -7.27 -13.05
CA LEU A 53 13.44 -7.17 -12.49
C LEU A 53 12.55 -6.13 -13.21
N PRO A 54 13.02 -4.92 -13.60
CA PRO A 54 12.15 -3.93 -14.22
C PRO A 54 11.50 -4.44 -15.50
N ARG A 55 12.30 -5.07 -16.37
CA ARG A 55 11.81 -5.66 -17.62
C ARG A 55 10.90 -6.85 -17.36
N ASN A 56 11.28 -7.73 -16.45
CA ASN A 56 10.50 -8.93 -16.15
C ASN A 56 9.17 -8.59 -15.48
N ALA A 57 9.13 -7.67 -14.50
CA ALA A 57 7.90 -7.25 -13.86
C ALA A 57 6.94 -6.61 -14.88
N SER A 58 7.45 -5.67 -15.71
CA SER A 58 6.61 -5.00 -16.72
C SER A 58 6.05 -5.96 -17.77
N ALA A 59 6.80 -6.98 -18.17
CA ALA A 59 6.37 -8.00 -19.14
C ALA A 59 5.39 -9.03 -18.54
N ASN A 60 5.36 -9.20 -17.21
CA ASN A 60 4.54 -10.20 -16.53
C ASN A 60 3.35 -9.59 -15.74
N GLY A 61 2.77 -8.50 -16.24
CA GLY A 61 1.58 -7.91 -15.63
C GLY A 61 1.84 -7.21 -14.30
N GLY A 62 3.08 -6.78 -14.05
CA GLY A 62 3.44 -5.97 -12.90
C GLY A 62 3.95 -6.74 -11.69
N PHE A 63 4.18 -8.05 -11.80
CA PHE A 63 4.71 -8.87 -10.71
C PHE A 63 5.69 -9.92 -11.19
N ILE A 64 6.76 -10.13 -10.43
CA ILE A 64 7.74 -11.18 -10.65
C ILE A 64 8.41 -11.62 -9.34
N THR A 65 8.65 -12.91 -9.22
CA THR A 65 9.64 -13.48 -8.29
C THR A 65 10.73 -14.14 -9.09
N ALA A 66 11.97 -14.00 -8.66
CA ALA A 66 13.11 -14.58 -9.37
C ALA A 66 14.22 -14.99 -8.41
N THR A 67 15.06 -15.93 -8.83
CA THR A 67 16.22 -16.39 -8.06
C THR A 67 17.41 -16.61 -8.96
N ILE A 68 18.61 -16.37 -8.43
CA ILE A 68 19.89 -16.67 -9.11
C ILE A 68 20.92 -17.18 -8.10
N GLY A 69 21.85 -18.00 -8.54
CA GLY A 69 22.91 -18.55 -7.70
C GLY A 69 22.54 -19.83 -6.97
N GLN A 70 23.47 -20.34 -6.16
CA GLN A 70 23.31 -21.58 -5.39
C GLN A 70 23.97 -21.43 -4.01
N GLY A 71 23.53 -22.24 -3.03
CA GLY A 71 24.08 -22.25 -1.68
C GLY A 71 24.05 -20.88 -1.03
N SER A 72 25.16 -20.46 -0.44
CA SER A 72 25.32 -19.16 0.22
C SER A 72 25.33 -17.95 -0.72
N ASP A 73 25.47 -18.17 -2.03
CA ASP A 73 25.48 -17.12 -3.06
C ASP A 73 24.11 -17.00 -3.76
N LYS A 74 23.10 -17.73 -3.29
CA LYS A 74 21.76 -17.66 -3.85
C LYS A 74 21.06 -16.40 -3.39
N VAL A 75 20.45 -15.70 -4.36
CA VAL A 75 19.63 -14.50 -4.12
C VAL A 75 18.21 -14.77 -4.57
N TYR A 76 17.27 -14.35 -3.74
CA TYR A 76 15.84 -14.35 -4.02
C TYR A 76 15.39 -12.89 -4.18
N ALA A 77 14.56 -12.59 -5.14
CA ALA A 77 14.02 -11.24 -5.31
C ALA A 77 12.57 -11.26 -5.77
N LEU A 78 11.87 -10.20 -5.40
CA LEU A 78 10.49 -9.91 -5.78
C LEU A 78 10.41 -8.47 -6.26
N ALA A 79 9.65 -8.22 -7.32
CA ALA A 79 9.23 -6.88 -7.72
C ALA A 79 7.74 -6.85 -8.04
N MET A 80 7.08 -5.76 -7.65
CA MET A 80 5.66 -5.52 -7.94
C MET A 80 5.40 -4.05 -8.22
N CYS A 81 4.54 -3.79 -9.20
CA CYS A 81 3.97 -2.47 -9.50
C CYS A 81 2.50 -2.40 -9.10
N LYS A 82 1.97 -1.18 -8.98
CA LYS A 82 0.54 -0.96 -8.82
C LYS A 82 -0.23 -1.56 -10.01
N GLY A 83 -1.33 -2.26 -9.75
CA GLY A 83 -2.03 -3.08 -10.73
C GLY A 83 -2.71 -2.33 -11.89
N ASP A 84 -2.82 -0.99 -11.81
CA ASP A 84 -3.28 -0.12 -12.91
C ASP A 84 -2.12 0.57 -13.67
N SER A 85 -0.86 0.20 -13.39
CA SER A 85 0.30 0.76 -14.10
C SER A 85 0.40 0.20 -15.51
N THR A 86 0.77 1.07 -16.47
CA THR A 86 1.20 0.58 -17.80
C THR A 86 2.54 -0.14 -17.70
N PRO A 87 2.91 -1.00 -18.67
CA PRO A 87 4.21 -1.66 -18.67
C PRO A 87 5.39 -0.68 -18.57
N GLU A 88 5.33 0.45 -19.27
CA GLU A 88 6.37 1.49 -19.25
C GLU A 88 6.49 2.15 -17.88
N LYS A 89 5.34 2.48 -17.26
CA LYS A 89 5.30 3.05 -15.91
C LYS A 89 5.82 2.04 -14.88
N CYS A 90 5.44 0.77 -15.01
CA CYS A 90 5.93 -0.30 -14.15
C CYS A 90 7.44 -0.46 -14.24
N PHE A 91 7.99 -0.49 -15.47
CA PHE A 91 9.43 -0.54 -15.70
C PHE A 91 10.15 0.61 -14.97
N SER A 92 9.71 1.85 -15.21
CA SER A 92 10.32 3.04 -14.57
C SER A 92 10.26 2.96 -13.05
N LEU A 93 9.08 2.66 -12.47
CA LEU A 93 8.90 2.60 -11.02
C LEU A 93 9.79 1.54 -10.34
N VAL A 94 9.89 0.33 -10.91
CA VAL A 94 10.74 -0.72 -10.36
C VAL A 94 12.21 -0.35 -10.48
N ASN A 95 12.62 0.23 -11.62
CA ASN A 95 13.98 0.68 -11.84
C ASN A 95 14.40 1.76 -10.82
N ASP A 96 13.55 2.77 -10.62
CA ASP A 96 13.80 3.85 -9.66
C ASP A 96 13.87 3.31 -8.22
N THR A 97 12.99 2.37 -7.87
CA THR A 97 13.00 1.70 -6.55
C THR A 97 14.29 0.92 -6.33
N ILE A 98 14.82 0.23 -7.37
CA ILE A 98 16.08 -0.51 -7.29
C ILE A 98 17.25 0.44 -7.08
N HIS A 99 17.32 1.55 -7.82
CA HIS A 99 18.38 2.53 -7.66
C HIS A 99 18.41 3.08 -6.23
N GLU A 100 17.26 3.52 -5.71
CA GLU A 100 17.15 3.99 -4.34
C GLU A 100 17.57 2.93 -3.31
N LEU A 101 17.15 1.68 -3.54
CA LEU A 101 17.48 0.54 -2.68
C LEU A 101 18.97 0.25 -2.66
N MET A 102 19.64 0.26 -3.83
CA MET A 102 21.07 -0.01 -3.95
C MET A 102 21.92 1.12 -3.37
N ASP A 103 21.50 2.37 -3.54
CA ASP A 103 22.18 3.54 -2.97
C ASP A 103 22.11 3.56 -1.45
N THR A 104 20.96 3.16 -0.88
CA THR A 104 20.74 3.18 0.56
C THR A 104 21.28 1.92 1.25
N CYS A 105 21.17 0.75 0.60
CA CYS A 105 21.55 -0.56 1.15
C CYS A 105 22.62 -1.24 0.23
N PRO A 106 23.84 -0.69 0.13
CA PRO A 106 24.81 -1.12 -0.89
C PRO A 106 25.33 -2.54 -0.68
N ASN A 107 25.45 -3.01 0.57
CA ASN A 107 26.14 -4.26 0.91
C ASN A 107 25.31 -5.25 1.73
N GLN A 108 24.07 -4.96 2.01
CA GLN A 108 23.19 -5.83 2.82
C GLN A 108 22.78 -7.06 2.01
N LYS A 109 22.69 -8.21 2.67
CA LYS A 109 22.20 -9.45 2.08
C LYS A 109 20.68 -9.48 1.92
N GLU A 110 20.00 -8.57 2.62
CA GLU A 110 18.57 -8.41 2.53
C GLU A 110 18.20 -6.93 2.60
N ALA A 111 17.37 -6.49 1.67
CA ALA A 111 16.83 -5.15 1.69
C ALA A 111 15.49 -5.08 0.94
N TYR A 112 14.69 -4.11 1.35
CA TYR A 112 13.33 -3.87 0.89
C TYR A 112 13.07 -2.38 0.69
N SER A 113 12.39 -2.03 -0.40
CA SER A 113 11.92 -0.67 -0.66
C SER A 113 10.57 -0.66 -1.35
N TRP A 114 9.85 0.44 -1.18
CA TRP A 114 8.66 0.81 -1.96
C TRP A 114 8.66 2.30 -2.28
N THR A 115 8.05 2.68 -3.39
CA THR A 115 7.85 4.08 -3.77
C THR A 115 6.44 4.58 -3.43
N GLY A 116 6.25 5.91 -3.42
CA GLY A 116 4.96 6.54 -3.18
C GLY A 116 3.86 6.20 -4.20
N ASP A 117 4.23 5.94 -5.47
CA ASP A 117 3.32 5.49 -6.54
C ASP A 117 3.09 3.98 -6.52
N PHE A 118 3.58 3.31 -5.50
CA PHE A 118 3.53 1.90 -5.24
C PHE A 118 4.25 1.04 -6.30
N SER A 119 5.55 0.93 -6.15
CA SER A 119 6.32 -0.24 -6.56
C SER A 119 7.04 -0.82 -5.35
N VAL A 120 7.22 -2.12 -5.35
CA VAL A 120 7.88 -2.87 -4.28
C VAL A 120 9.06 -3.61 -4.89
N VAL A 121 10.20 -3.55 -4.23
CA VAL A 121 11.36 -4.42 -4.49
C VAL A 121 11.86 -4.97 -3.16
N HIS A 122 12.00 -6.29 -3.09
CA HIS A 122 12.59 -7.00 -1.97
C HIS A 122 13.59 -8.03 -2.48
N TYR A 123 14.78 -8.12 -1.87
CA TYR A 123 15.72 -9.20 -2.11
C TYR A 123 16.30 -9.72 -0.79
N ALA A 124 16.66 -11.01 -0.77
CA ALA A 124 17.24 -11.67 0.40
C ALA A 124 18.12 -12.87 0.00
N ASP A 125 18.95 -13.36 0.94
CA ASP A 125 19.73 -14.59 0.81
C ASP A 125 18.94 -15.86 1.17
N HIS A 126 17.70 -15.70 1.56
CA HIS A 126 16.74 -16.77 1.90
C HIS A 126 15.41 -16.57 1.19
N SER A 127 14.61 -17.63 1.11
CA SER A 127 13.28 -17.54 0.50
C SER A 127 12.28 -16.91 1.46
N PHE A 128 11.67 -15.82 1.03
CA PHE A 128 10.57 -15.13 1.72
C PHE A 128 9.24 -15.21 0.94
N PHE A 129 9.25 -15.87 -0.22
CA PHE A 129 8.07 -15.96 -1.10
C PHE A 129 6.87 -16.58 -0.38
N GLY A 130 5.72 -15.97 -0.55
CA GLY A 130 4.47 -16.36 0.07
C GLY A 130 4.42 -16.13 1.59
N THR A 131 5.45 -15.58 2.21
CA THR A 131 5.46 -15.24 3.63
C THR A 131 4.76 -13.90 3.86
N LEU A 132 3.84 -13.85 4.81
CA LEU A 132 3.17 -12.61 5.18
C LEU A 132 4.02 -11.80 6.16
N GLU A 133 4.44 -10.62 5.72
CA GLU A 133 5.11 -9.61 6.53
C GLU A 133 4.20 -8.38 6.68
N LEU A 134 3.94 -7.99 7.90
CA LEU A 134 3.06 -6.86 8.22
C LEU A 134 3.82 -5.60 8.60
N GLU A 135 5.09 -5.74 8.94
CA GLU A 135 6.00 -4.63 9.29
C GLU A 135 7.26 -4.66 8.41
N PRO A 136 7.78 -3.49 8.01
CA PRO A 136 7.32 -2.16 8.42
C PRO A 136 5.97 -1.80 7.82
N SER A 137 5.19 -0.97 8.54
CA SER A 137 3.95 -0.42 8.02
C SER A 137 3.96 1.10 8.07
N VAL A 138 3.46 1.73 7.02
CA VAL A 138 3.29 3.17 6.94
C VAL A 138 1.83 3.48 6.68
N ALA A 139 1.29 4.38 7.51
CA ALA A 139 -0.06 4.91 7.34
C ALA A 139 0.03 6.43 7.15
N VAL A 140 -0.55 6.91 6.07
CA VAL A 140 -0.70 8.34 5.78
C VAL A 140 -2.16 8.63 5.47
N TYR A 141 -2.61 9.85 5.76
CA TYR A 141 -4.00 10.20 5.60
C TYR A 141 -4.19 11.63 5.08
N ASN A 142 -5.31 11.84 4.41
CA ASN A 142 -5.75 13.15 3.96
C ASN A 142 -6.08 14.03 5.19
N THR A 143 -5.65 15.29 5.20
CA THR A 143 -5.90 16.21 6.33
C THR A 143 -7.35 16.63 6.45
N GLY A 144 -8.14 16.58 5.35
CA GLY A 144 -9.56 16.88 5.34
C GLY A 144 -10.37 15.87 6.16
N ASN A 145 -11.46 16.32 6.76
CA ASN A 145 -12.40 15.48 7.48
C ASN A 145 -13.62 15.16 6.61
N VAL A 146 -14.19 13.97 6.79
CA VAL A 146 -15.50 13.61 6.25
C VAL A 146 -16.53 14.59 6.82
N THR A 147 -17.33 15.20 5.96
CA THR A 147 -18.34 16.20 6.31
C THR A 147 -19.78 15.66 6.29
N SER A 148 -19.98 14.45 5.75
CA SER A 148 -21.23 13.72 5.78
C SER A 148 -21.48 13.05 7.14
N ASN A 149 -22.65 12.44 7.29
CA ASN A 149 -22.96 11.64 8.48
C ASN A 149 -21.94 10.50 8.63
N LEU A 150 -21.20 10.48 9.74
CA LEU A 150 -20.15 9.48 9.96
C LEU A 150 -20.70 8.04 10.03
N THR A 151 -21.87 7.84 10.59
CA THR A 151 -22.49 6.49 10.65
C THR A 151 -22.84 5.96 9.26
N GLU A 152 -23.36 6.83 8.39
CA GLU A 152 -23.61 6.48 6.98
C GLU A 152 -22.29 6.21 6.25
N PHE A 153 -21.32 7.09 6.46
CA PHE A 153 -19.97 6.91 5.89
C PHE A 153 -19.36 5.57 6.30
N ASP A 154 -19.37 5.24 7.59
CA ASP A 154 -18.80 3.99 8.11
C ASP A 154 -19.45 2.77 7.45
N THR A 155 -20.80 2.76 7.37
CA THR A 155 -21.55 1.66 6.74
C THR A 155 -21.17 1.46 5.26
N VAL A 156 -21.10 2.56 4.50
CA VAL A 156 -20.77 2.53 3.07
C VAL A 156 -19.29 2.14 2.89
N TRP A 157 -18.39 2.72 3.68
CA TRP A 157 -16.96 2.46 3.63
C TRP A 157 -16.65 1.00 3.96
N GLU A 158 -17.17 0.46 5.06
CA GLU A 158 -16.97 -0.95 5.46
C GLU A 158 -17.47 -1.91 4.38
N SER A 159 -18.66 -1.65 3.81
CA SER A 159 -19.21 -2.46 2.73
C SER A 159 -18.31 -2.48 1.50
N LEU A 160 -17.83 -1.30 1.09
CA LEU A 160 -16.90 -1.16 -0.03
C LEU A 160 -15.59 -1.89 0.23
N ILE A 161 -14.95 -1.64 1.39
CA ILE A 161 -13.67 -2.25 1.73
C ILE A 161 -13.79 -3.77 1.82
N ASN A 162 -14.83 -4.30 2.45
CA ASN A 162 -15.08 -5.74 2.50
C ASN A 162 -15.21 -6.36 1.10
N SER A 163 -15.85 -5.66 0.17
CA SER A 163 -16.00 -6.10 -1.22
C SER A 163 -14.67 -6.14 -1.96
N VAL A 164 -13.89 -5.05 -1.93
CA VAL A 164 -12.62 -4.98 -2.67
C VAL A 164 -11.55 -5.89 -2.06
N VAL A 165 -11.50 -6.04 -0.74
CA VAL A 165 -10.58 -6.97 -0.06
C VAL A 165 -10.84 -8.40 -0.50
N ARG A 166 -12.10 -8.86 -0.49
CA ARG A 166 -12.48 -10.20 -0.95
C ARG A 166 -12.13 -10.40 -2.43
N LYS A 167 -12.39 -9.40 -3.27
CA LYS A 167 -12.08 -9.47 -4.71
C LYS A 167 -10.58 -9.56 -4.96
N ALA A 168 -9.76 -8.79 -4.26
CA ALA A 168 -8.31 -8.83 -4.41
C ALA A 168 -7.71 -10.13 -3.86
N SER A 169 -8.13 -10.58 -2.68
CA SER A 169 -7.61 -11.81 -2.05
C SER A 169 -7.90 -13.06 -2.89
N ASN A 170 -9.07 -13.14 -3.53
CA ASN A 170 -9.45 -14.19 -4.49
C ASN A 170 -8.79 -14.05 -5.87
N GLY A 171 -7.89 -13.07 -6.05
CA GLY A 171 -7.16 -12.88 -7.29
C GLY A 171 -6.22 -14.04 -7.62
N SER A 172 -5.68 -14.00 -8.85
CA SER A 172 -4.79 -15.05 -9.35
C SER A 172 -3.38 -14.99 -8.73
N SER A 173 -2.55 -15.98 -9.06
CA SER A 173 -1.13 -15.99 -8.70
C SER A 173 -0.28 -14.97 -9.48
N SER A 174 -0.87 -14.24 -10.42
CA SER A 174 -0.22 -13.15 -11.14
C SER A 174 -0.78 -11.77 -10.78
N LEU A 175 -2.00 -11.70 -10.21
CA LEU A 175 -2.64 -10.43 -9.86
C LEU A 175 -3.63 -10.59 -8.72
N LYS A 176 -3.32 -9.98 -7.57
CA LYS A 176 -4.21 -9.83 -6.41
C LYS A 176 -4.53 -8.36 -6.19
N TYR A 177 -5.39 -7.83 -7.04
CA TYR A 177 -5.71 -6.41 -7.15
C TYR A 177 -7.20 -6.21 -7.32
N ALA A 178 -7.75 -5.19 -6.67
CA ALA A 178 -9.13 -4.75 -6.90
C ALA A 178 -9.27 -3.26 -6.66
N THR A 179 -10.17 -2.66 -7.45
CA THR A 179 -10.72 -1.33 -7.20
C THR A 179 -12.21 -1.43 -6.98
N GLY A 180 -12.76 -0.42 -6.33
CA GLY A 180 -14.19 -0.27 -6.14
C GLY A 180 -14.56 1.16 -5.80
N GLU A 181 -15.82 1.48 -6.02
CA GLU A 181 -16.40 2.75 -5.65
C GLU A 181 -17.78 2.54 -5.03
N ALA A 182 -18.19 3.47 -4.17
CA ALA A 182 -19.51 3.49 -3.56
C ALA A 182 -20.02 4.92 -3.44
N GLU A 183 -21.33 5.10 -3.65
CA GLU A 183 -21.98 6.40 -3.48
C GLU A 183 -22.19 6.68 -1.97
N LEU A 184 -21.94 7.92 -1.59
CA LEU A 184 -22.15 8.43 -0.23
C LEU A 184 -23.05 9.66 -0.32
N GLY A 185 -24.33 9.49 -0.01
CA GLY A 185 -25.32 10.54 -0.20
C GLY A 185 -25.48 10.96 -1.67
N ALA A 186 -25.97 12.17 -1.91
CA ALA A 186 -26.38 12.60 -3.25
C ALA A 186 -25.23 13.00 -4.18
N PHE A 187 -24.04 13.37 -3.67
CA PHE A 187 -22.99 14.02 -4.47
C PHE A 187 -21.57 13.60 -4.10
N GLN A 188 -21.39 12.63 -3.19
CA GLN A 188 -20.08 12.15 -2.78
C GLN A 188 -19.90 10.70 -3.18
N ARG A 189 -18.65 10.31 -3.41
CA ARG A 189 -18.29 8.95 -3.76
C ARG A 189 -16.99 8.57 -3.06
N ILE A 190 -16.92 7.35 -2.60
CA ILE A 190 -15.72 6.75 -2.03
C ILE A 190 -15.08 5.87 -3.11
N TYR A 191 -13.77 6.00 -3.27
CA TYR A 191 -12.95 5.20 -4.18
C TYR A 191 -11.96 4.40 -3.38
N SER A 192 -11.76 3.13 -3.69
CA SER A 192 -10.80 2.27 -3.02
C SER A 192 -10.00 1.43 -4.01
N LEU A 193 -8.73 1.25 -3.69
CA LEU A 193 -7.80 0.37 -4.38
C LEU A 193 -7.03 -0.43 -3.34
N VAL A 194 -7.03 -1.75 -3.51
CA VAL A 194 -6.29 -2.67 -2.67
C VAL A 194 -5.53 -3.67 -3.52
N GLN A 195 -4.35 -4.06 -3.04
CA GLN A 195 -3.48 -4.97 -3.75
C GLN A 195 -2.62 -5.77 -2.78
N CYS A 196 -2.35 -7.03 -3.10
CA CYS A 196 -1.33 -7.85 -2.42
C CYS A 196 -0.25 -8.29 -3.41
N THR A 197 0.92 -8.68 -2.88
CA THR A 197 1.88 -9.46 -3.66
C THR A 197 1.23 -10.80 -4.05
N PRO A 198 1.19 -11.16 -5.35
CA PRO A 198 0.45 -12.31 -5.83
C PRO A 198 0.92 -13.68 -5.33
N ASP A 199 2.15 -13.77 -4.80
CA ASP A 199 2.72 -14.97 -4.17
C ASP A 199 2.04 -15.35 -2.84
N LEU A 200 1.33 -14.43 -2.20
CA LEU A 200 0.55 -14.74 -1.00
C LEU A 200 -0.63 -15.68 -1.31
N SER A 201 -0.97 -16.52 -0.34
CA SER A 201 -2.27 -17.23 -0.38
C SER A 201 -3.44 -16.25 -0.24
N GLU A 202 -4.65 -16.70 -0.59
CA GLU A 202 -5.88 -15.94 -0.41
C GLU A 202 -6.02 -15.45 1.04
N GLN A 203 -5.86 -16.34 2.03
CA GLN A 203 -6.01 -16.04 3.44
C GLN A 203 -4.98 -15.03 3.94
N ARG A 204 -3.72 -15.11 3.45
CA ARG A 204 -2.65 -14.17 3.82
C ARG A 204 -2.89 -12.78 3.22
N CYS A 205 -3.36 -12.72 1.97
CA CYS A 205 -3.75 -11.47 1.34
C CYS A 205 -4.94 -10.83 2.05
N ASP A 206 -6.02 -11.57 2.34
CA ASP A 206 -7.18 -11.09 3.09
C ASP A 206 -6.76 -10.53 4.46
N SER A 207 -5.92 -11.28 5.20
CA SER A 207 -5.40 -10.85 6.50
C SER A 207 -4.58 -9.55 6.40
N CYS A 208 -3.68 -9.42 5.40
CA CYS A 208 -2.88 -8.21 5.18
C CYS A 208 -3.76 -6.98 4.95
N LEU A 209 -4.72 -7.10 4.05
CA LEU A 209 -5.61 -6.00 3.67
C LEU A 209 -6.55 -5.59 4.82
N ARG A 210 -7.13 -6.55 5.55
CA ARG A 210 -7.96 -6.24 6.71
C ARG A 210 -7.19 -5.56 7.83
N GLN A 211 -5.96 -6.01 8.11
CA GLN A 211 -5.11 -5.34 9.09
C GLN A 211 -4.68 -3.94 8.62
N SER A 212 -4.58 -3.71 7.32
CA SER A 212 -4.34 -2.38 6.78
C SER A 212 -5.56 -1.47 6.92
N ALA A 213 -6.76 -1.97 6.65
CA ALA A 213 -8.02 -1.25 6.90
C ALA A 213 -8.18 -0.88 8.39
N SER A 214 -7.99 -1.85 9.29
CA SER A 214 -8.04 -1.62 10.75
C SER A 214 -6.95 -0.64 11.22
N ARG A 215 -5.77 -0.64 10.59
CA ARG A 215 -4.72 0.35 10.87
C ARG A 215 -5.17 1.75 10.50
N TYR A 216 -5.83 1.93 9.34
CA TYR A 216 -6.43 3.21 8.95
C TYR A 216 -7.49 3.65 9.98
N GLU A 217 -8.45 2.79 10.32
CA GLU A 217 -9.50 3.10 11.28
C GLU A 217 -8.92 3.57 12.62
N SER A 218 -7.93 2.86 13.13
CA SER A 218 -7.34 3.16 14.45
C SER A 218 -6.56 4.48 14.49
N CYS A 219 -6.01 4.95 13.35
CA CYS A 219 -5.21 6.17 13.31
C CYS A 219 -5.96 7.38 12.75
N CYS A 220 -6.92 7.16 11.89
CA CYS A 220 -7.28 8.16 10.89
C CYS A 220 -8.78 8.17 10.58
N HIS A 221 -9.61 7.52 11.38
CA HIS A 221 -11.08 7.49 11.22
C HIS A 221 -11.66 8.89 11.05
N GLY A 222 -12.58 9.03 10.12
CA GLY A 222 -13.22 10.32 9.79
C GLY A 222 -12.40 11.25 8.89
N LYS A 223 -11.23 10.82 8.38
CA LYS A 223 -10.47 11.54 7.35
C LYS A 223 -11.00 11.22 5.95
N GLN A 224 -10.79 12.13 4.98
CA GLN A 224 -11.30 12.03 3.61
C GLN A 224 -10.49 11.09 2.70
N GLY A 225 -9.58 10.32 3.24
CA GLY A 225 -8.75 9.38 2.52
C GLY A 225 -7.55 8.93 3.32
N GLY A 226 -6.94 7.86 2.88
CA GLY A 226 -5.73 7.33 3.50
C GLY A 226 -5.10 6.19 2.74
N VAL A 227 -3.83 5.98 3.04
CA VAL A 227 -3.00 4.95 2.46
C VAL A 227 -2.35 4.17 3.60
N VAL A 228 -2.37 2.85 3.52
CA VAL A 228 -1.54 1.97 4.35
C VAL A 228 -0.71 1.09 3.43
N GLN A 229 0.61 1.18 3.58
CA GLN A 229 1.58 0.35 2.86
C GLN A 229 2.24 -0.63 3.83
N ARG A 230 2.40 -1.87 3.38
CA ARG A 230 3.09 -2.97 4.04
C ARG A 230 3.94 -3.71 3.02
N PRO A 231 4.89 -4.57 3.44
CA PRO A 231 5.70 -5.34 2.51
C PRO A 231 4.89 -6.13 1.47
N ASN A 232 3.77 -6.70 1.88
CA ASN A 232 2.97 -7.57 1.01
C ASN A 232 1.65 -6.99 0.55
N CYS A 233 1.23 -5.81 1.04
CA CYS A 233 -0.03 -5.25 0.59
C CYS A 233 -0.08 -3.72 0.64
N TYR A 234 -0.91 -3.21 -0.25
CA TYR A 234 -1.25 -1.81 -0.41
C TYR A 234 -2.75 -1.62 -0.24
N PHE A 235 -3.12 -0.68 0.59
CA PHE A 235 -4.49 -0.27 0.86
C PHE A 235 -4.58 1.23 0.70
N ARG A 236 -5.49 1.70 -0.17
CA ARG A 236 -5.78 3.12 -0.34
C ARG A 236 -7.26 3.34 -0.58
N TRP A 237 -7.80 4.42 -0.02
CA TRP A 237 -9.10 4.95 -0.36
C TRP A 237 -9.09 6.47 -0.31
N GLU A 238 -9.98 7.12 -1.09
CA GLU A 238 -10.11 8.57 -1.20
C GLU A 238 -11.55 8.94 -1.54
N MET A 239 -11.90 10.21 -1.33
CA MET A 239 -13.18 10.77 -1.80
C MET A 239 -13.07 11.40 -3.19
N TYR A 240 -12.02 11.09 -3.95
CA TYR A 240 -11.81 11.50 -5.33
C TYR A 240 -11.18 10.33 -6.13
N PRO A 241 -11.41 10.27 -7.46
CA PRO A 241 -10.79 9.22 -8.28
C PRO A 241 -9.27 9.40 -8.32
N PHE A 242 -8.52 8.31 -8.07
CA PHE A 242 -7.05 8.30 -8.02
C PHE A 242 -6.43 7.10 -8.76
N TYR A 243 -7.24 6.31 -9.43
CA TYR A 243 -6.81 5.17 -10.24
C TYR A 243 -7.53 5.16 -11.58
N THR A 244 -6.95 4.44 -12.55
CA THR A 244 -7.60 4.21 -13.85
C THR A 244 -8.57 3.04 -13.70
N ALA A 245 -9.86 3.30 -13.90
CA ALA A 245 -10.88 2.27 -13.88
C ALA A 245 -10.73 1.34 -15.08
N ASN A 246 -10.25 0.12 -14.87
CA ASN A 246 -10.31 -0.94 -15.87
C ASN A 246 -11.65 -1.67 -15.73
N ALA A 247 -12.43 -1.75 -16.80
CA ALA A 247 -13.79 -2.29 -16.81
C ALA A 247 -13.94 -3.72 -16.21
N SER A 248 -12.85 -4.49 -16.18
CA SER A 248 -12.84 -5.88 -15.69
C SER A 248 -12.67 -6.04 -14.17
N THR A 249 -12.22 -4.99 -13.47
CA THR A 249 -11.84 -5.08 -12.03
C THR A 249 -12.69 -4.20 -11.12
N THR A 250 -13.60 -3.39 -11.66
CA THR A 250 -14.42 -2.46 -10.88
C THR A 250 -15.60 -3.20 -10.23
N ALA A 251 -15.68 -3.16 -8.91
CA ALA A 251 -16.89 -3.55 -8.18
C ALA A 251 -17.75 -2.30 -7.96
N SER A 252 -18.83 -2.17 -8.73
CA SER A 252 -19.86 -1.16 -8.46
C SER A 252 -20.88 -1.75 -7.47
N LEU A 253 -21.05 -1.10 -6.33
CA LEU A 253 -22.08 -1.47 -5.37
C LEU A 253 -23.31 -0.62 -5.66
N SER A 254 -24.41 -1.27 -6.07
CA SER A 254 -25.73 -0.65 -6.05
C SER A 254 -26.15 -0.41 -4.59
N PRO A 255 -26.90 0.67 -4.28
CA PRO A 255 -27.37 0.92 -2.93
C PRO A 255 -28.17 -0.28 -2.42
N PRO A 256 -28.07 -0.60 -1.12
CA PRO A 256 -28.85 -1.69 -0.53
C PRO A 256 -30.35 -1.42 -0.72
N PRO A 257 -31.16 -2.45 -1.02
CA PRO A 257 -32.60 -2.28 -1.13
C PRO A 257 -33.16 -1.77 0.21
N SER A 258 -34.09 -0.82 0.15
CA SER A 258 -34.80 -0.29 1.32
C SER A 258 -35.35 -1.42 2.16
N PRO A 259 -35.27 -1.34 3.52
CA PRO A 259 -35.71 -2.40 4.39
C PRO A 259 -37.21 -2.69 4.20
N SER A 260 -37.52 -3.88 3.73
CA SER A 260 -38.85 -4.44 3.77
C SER A 260 -39.22 -4.73 5.22
N SER A 261 -40.46 -4.43 5.60
CA SER A 261 -41.04 -4.57 6.94
C SER A 261 -40.67 -5.89 7.63
N PRO A 262 -40.48 -5.89 8.99
CA PRO A 262 -39.99 -7.05 9.70
C PRO A 262 -41.04 -8.17 9.76
N PRO A 263 -40.64 -9.45 9.65
CA PRO A 263 -41.49 -10.59 10.01
C PRO A 263 -41.62 -10.73 11.52
N PRO A 264 -42.70 -11.36 12.02
CA PRO A 264 -42.98 -11.47 13.46
C PRO A 264 -41.95 -12.39 14.17
N PRO A 265 -41.74 -12.22 15.50
CA PRO A 265 -40.65 -12.82 16.24
C PRO A 265 -40.81 -14.34 16.42
N ALA A 266 -39.76 -15.08 16.10
CA ALA A 266 -39.60 -16.50 16.46
C ALA A 266 -38.76 -16.62 17.74
N ALA A 267 -39.12 -17.58 18.58
CA ALA A 267 -38.60 -17.81 19.92
C ALA A 267 -37.12 -18.16 19.99
N SER A 268 -36.44 -17.69 21.04
CA SER A 268 -35.04 -17.84 21.37
C SER A 268 -34.67 -19.26 21.83
N PRO A 269 -33.51 -19.81 21.46
CA PRO A 269 -32.82 -20.87 22.20
C PRO A 269 -31.79 -20.30 23.20
N PRO A 270 -31.39 -21.08 24.23
CA PRO A 270 -30.59 -20.60 25.36
C PRO A 270 -29.10 -20.50 25.10
N PRO A 271 -28.32 -19.81 25.94
CA PRO A 271 -26.92 -19.47 25.69
C PRO A 271 -25.97 -20.60 26.07
N ASN A 272 -25.00 -20.86 25.20
CA ASN A 272 -23.79 -21.60 25.57
C ASN A 272 -22.60 -20.63 25.67
N SER A 273 -22.06 -20.58 26.86
CA SER A 273 -20.82 -19.91 27.22
C SER A 273 -19.60 -20.69 26.72
N VAL A 274 -18.69 -20.04 26.01
CA VAL A 274 -17.30 -20.47 25.89
C VAL A 274 -16.41 -19.23 26.02
N ASP A 275 -15.71 -19.19 27.15
CA ASP A 275 -14.57 -18.30 27.42
C ASP A 275 -13.43 -18.56 26.45
N SER A 276 -12.89 -17.51 25.84
CA SER A 276 -11.55 -17.53 25.27
C SER A 276 -10.79 -16.27 25.66
N GLU A 277 -9.87 -16.43 26.58
CA GLU A 277 -8.88 -15.42 26.97
C GLU A 277 -8.03 -14.98 25.75
N ILE A 278 -8.15 -13.70 25.38
CA ILE A 278 -7.24 -13.08 24.43
C ILE A 278 -6.11 -12.43 25.20
N ARG A 279 -4.91 -13.00 25.08
CA ARG A 279 -3.67 -12.41 25.59
C ARG A 279 -3.42 -11.04 24.96
N LYS A 280 -3.40 -10.01 25.78
CA LYS A 280 -3.00 -8.64 25.41
C LYS A 280 -1.51 -8.58 25.09
N GLY A 281 -1.15 -8.63 23.81
CA GLY A 281 0.19 -8.27 23.35
C GLY A 281 0.37 -6.74 23.40
N LYS A 282 1.47 -6.28 24.02
CA LYS A 282 1.86 -4.87 24.02
C LYS A 282 2.27 -4.45 22.60
N TYR A 283 1.45 -3.70 21.90
CA TYR A 283 1.80 -3.07 20.62
C TYR A 283 2.58 -1.77 20.89
N ARG A 284 3.79 -1.65 20.34
CA ARG A 284 4.50 -0.37 20.24
C ARG A 284 3.80 0.47 19.16
N SER A 285 3.43 1.68 19.52
CA SER A 285 2.81 2.68 18.65
C SER A 285 3.70 3.00 17.45
N ALA A 286 3.33 2.53 16.25
CA ALA A 286 3.88 3.03 15.01
C ALA A 286 3.27 4.42 14.74
N ARG A 287 4.12 5.42 14.42
CA ARG A 287 3.69 6.81 14.20
C ARG A 287 2.82 6.89 12.93
N CYS A 288 1.66 7.51 13.05
CA CYS A 288 0.89 7.99 11.88
C CYS A 288 1.50 9.29 11.39
N MET A 289 1.76 9.41 10.08
CA MET A 289 2.30 10.63 9.47
C MET A 289 1.22 11.39 8.71
N LEU A 290 1.21 12.72 8.90
CA LEU A 290 0.33 13.66 8.20
C LEU A 290 0.93 14.03 6.84
N ILE A 291 0.13 13.95 5.78
CA ILE A 291 0.44 14.60 4.50
C ILE A 291 -0.49 15.78 4.32
N SER A 292 0.07 17.01 4.34
CA SER A 292 -0.65 18.23 3.94
C SER A 292 -0.51 18.41 2.44
N GLY A 293 -1.61 18.34 1.71
CA GLY A 293 -1.72 18.85 0.35
C GLY A 293 -1.53 17.82 -0.76
N ILE A 294 -2.49 16.93 -0.93
CA ILE A 294 -2.77 16.35 -2.25
C ILE A 294 -4.12 16.91 -2.69
N LYS A 295 -4.08 17.87 -3.62
CA LYS A 295 -5.22 18.27 -4.46
C LYS A 295 -5.03 17.69 -5.82
#